data_6a0a5a5d9efcdfdfa6feed0ad0c615a8
#
_entry.id   6a0a5a5d9efcdfdfa6feed0ad0c615a8
#
_cell.length_a   1.000
_cell.length_b   1.000
_cell.length_c   1.000
_cell.angle_alpha   90.00
_cell.angle_beta   90.00
_cell.angle_gamma   90.00
#
_symmetry.space_group_name_H-M   'P 1'
#
loop_
_entity.id
_entity.type
_entity.pdbx_description
1 polymer ?
#
loop_
_entity_poly.entity_id
_entity_poly.type
_entity_poly.pdbx_seq_one_letter_code
_entity_poly.pdbx_strand_id
1 'polypeptide(L)'
;GKSYYEDNEQGTTMTSEVGTCADYYFMYDDGSQDGVISAIRTLTGQATMFPLWTMGYWQCRERYKTSDELAGVVDKFRELQIPLDGIVQDWQYWGCDSNWNAMKFQNPYYINKVNDPAWTKYMPEDLKKLKTQGEPRLKSPEEMVKYVHKNDAHLMISIWASFGPWTDQYRELKKMNALLPFETWP
;
A
#
# COMPACT_ATOMS: atom_id res chain seq x y z
N GLY A 1 -15.24 18.12 0.25
CA GLY A 1 -16.67 18.19 0.47
C GLY A 1 -17.24 16.87 0.96
N LYS A 2 -18.35 16.92 1.66
CA LYS A 2 -19.06 15.70 2.08
C LYS A 2 -20.18 15.42 1.09
N SER A 3 -20.47 14.15 0.87
CA SER A 3 -21.65 13.68 0.15
C SER A 3 -22.54 12.90 1.11
N TYR A 4 -23.82 13.12 1.01
CA TYR A 4 -24.84 12.48 1.83
C TYR A 4 -25.76 11.68 0.93
N TYR A 5 -26.14 10.53 1.39
CA TYR A 5 -27.11 9.66 0.78
C TYR A 5 -28.26 9.43 1.77
N GLU A 6 -29.47 9.68 1.34
CA GLU A 6 -30.69 9.49 2.15
C GLU A 6 -31.70 8.71 1.31
N ASP A 7 -32.22 7.65 1.90
CA ASP A 7 -33.25 6.80 1.30
C ASP A 7 -34.38 6.65 2.29
N ASN A 8 -35.59 7.11 1.91
CA ASN A 8 -36.75 7.12 2.75
C ASN A 8 -38.01 6.91 1.90
N GLU A 9 -39.20 6.94 2.54
CA GLU A 9 -40.51 6.74 1.86
C GLU A 9 -40.81 7.77 0.76
N GLN A 10 -40.18 8.95 0.81
CA GLN A 10 -40.32 10.01 -0.19
C GLN A 10 -39.39 9.79 -1.39
N GLY A 11 -38.40 8.93 -1.27
CA GLY A 11 -37.44 8.61 -2.32
C GLY A 11 -35.98 8.65 -1.88
N THR A 12 -35.11 8.54 -2.85
CA THR A 12 -33.66 8.54 -2.65
C THR A 12 -33.08 9.89 -3.02
N THR A 13 -32.32 10.48 -2.12
CA THR A 13 -31.66 11.78 -2.33
C THR A 13 -30.14 11.64 -2.14
N MET A 14 -29.38 12.16 -3.09
CA MET A 14 -27.92 12.32 -2.98
C MET A 14 -27.58 13.81 -3.00
N THR A 15 -26.92 14.26 -1.95
CA THR A 15 -26.51 15.66 -1.80
C THR A 15 -24.99 15.74 -1.68
N SER A 16 -24.35 16.62 -2.43
CA SER A 16 -22.94 16.97 -2.30
C SER A 16 -22.78 18.44 -1.94
N GLU A 17 -21.91 18.73 -0.97
CA GLU A 17 -21.60 20.11 -0.56
C GLU A 17 -20.90 20.91 -1.68
N VAL A 18 -20.14 20.23 -2.52
CA VAL A 18 -19.39 20.83 -3.64
C VAL A 18 -19.49 19.93 -4.86
N GLY A 19 -19.95 20.48 -5.96
CA GLY A 19 -20.03 19.80 -7.24
C GLY A 19 -20.55 20.74 -8.33
N THR A 20 -20.03 20.60 -9.54
CA THR A 20 -20.48 21.31 -10.73
C THR A 20 -21.50 20.51 -11.54
N CYS A 21 -21.51 19.20 -11.34
CA CYS A 21 -22.45 18.27 -11.97
C CYS A 21 -22.61 17.03 -11.10
N ALA A 22 -23.68 16.29 -11.33
CA ALA A 22 -23.88 14.94 -10.86
C ALA A 22 -23.95 14.02 -12.08
N ASP A 23 -23.15 12.96 -12.06
CA ASP A 23 -23.11 11.93 -13.10
C ASP A 23 -23.29 10.57 -12.43
N TYR A 24 -24.35 9.88 -12.78
CA TYR A 24 -24.69 8.60 -12.19
C TYR A 24 -25.39 7.68 -13.20
N TYR A 25 -25.29 6.38 -12.95
CA TYR A 25 -25.94 5.33 -13.73
C TYR A 25 -26.86 4.53 -12.82
N PHE A 26 -28.11 4.42 -13.20
CA PHE A 26 -29.07 3.52 -12.57
C PHE A 26 -29.14 2.22 -13.36
N MET A 27 -28.86 1.09 -12.70
CA MET A 27 -28.85 -0.22 -13.33
C MET A 27 -30.00 -1.06 -12.78
N TYR A 28 -30.80 -1.59 -13.68
CA TYR A 28 -31.97 -2.39 -13.36
C TYR A 28 -31.95 -3.69 -14.17
N ASP A 29 -32.43 -4.75 -13.55
CA ASP A 29 -32.73 -6.04 -14.16
C ASP A 29 -33.96 -6.65 -13.50
N ASP A 30 -34.63 -7.61 -14.15
CA ASP A 30 -35.87 -8.24 -13.72
C ASP A 30 -35.77 -9.10 -12.42
N GLY A 31 -34.92 -8.69 -11.46
CA GLY A 31 -34.76 -9.34 -10.16
C GLY A 31 -33.56 -10.28 -10.09
N SER A 32 -32.67 -10.23 -11.07
CA SER A 32 -31.41 -10.97 -11.09
C SER A 32 -30.24 -10.06 -10.73
N GLN A 33 -29.42 -10.49 -9.76
CA GLN A 33 -28.16 -9.80 -9.45
C GLN A 33 -27.17 -9.92 -10.61
N ASP A 34 -27.18 -11.03 -11.32
CA ASP A 34 -26.30 -11.26 -12.47
C ASP A 34 -26.57 -10.27 -13.61
N GLY A 35 -27.85 -9.91 -13.83
CA GLY A 35 -28.23 -8.90 -14.80
C GLY A 35 -27.70 -7.51 -14.45
N VAL A 36 -27.80 -7.11 -13.18
CA VAL A 36 -27.22 -5.85 -12.68
C VAL A 36 -25.67 -5.84 -12.84
N ILE A 37 -25.01 -6.93 -12.48
CA ILE A 37 -23.56 -7.08 -12.66
C ILE A 37 -23.19 -7.02 -14.15
N SER A 38 -23.98 -7.64 -15.03
CA SER A 38 -23.76 -7.57 -16.47
C SER A 38 -23.88 -6.14 -16.99
N ALA A 39 -24.87 -5.37 -16.51
CA ALA A 39 -25.01 -3.96 -16.86
C ALA A 39 -23.79 -3.13 -16.41
N ILE A 40 -23.29 -3.37 -15.18
CA ILE A 40 -22.05 -2.75 -14.70
C ILE A 40 -20.88 -3.10 -15.62
N ARG A 41 -20.73 -4.37 -16.04
CA ARG A 41 -19.66 -4.80 -16.94
C ARG A 41 -19.76 -4.18 -18.33
N THR A 42 -20.95 -3.86 -18.80
CA THR A 42 -21.13 -3.12 -20.05
C THR A 42 -20.49 -1.73 -19.99
N LEU A 43 -20.55 -1.06 -18.85
CA LEU A 43 -19.92 0.25 -18.66
C LEU A 43 -18.43 0.17 -18.32
N THR A 44 -18.03 -0.76 -17.44
CA THR A 44 -16.68 -0.84 -16.89
C THR A 44 -15.76 -1.79 -17.64
N GLY A 45 -16.28 -2.58 -18.56
CA GLY A 45 -15.56 -3.67 -19.23
C GLY A 45 -15.56 -4.96 -18.39
N GLN A 46 -15.00 -6.01 -18.97
CA GLN A 46 -14.93 -7.33 -18.34
C GLN A 46 -13.94 -7.32 -17.16
N ALA A 47 -14.25 -8.09 -16.12
CA ALA A 47 -13.32 -8.34 -15.03
C ALA A 47 -12.14 -9.20 -15.51
N THR A 48 -10.93 -8.81 -15.13
CA THR A 48 -9.73 -9.60 -15.39
C THR A 48 -9.73 -10.85 -14.48
N MET A 49 -9.40 -11.99 -15.07
CA MET A 49 -9.15 -13.21 -14.29
C MET A 49 -7.84 -13.07 -13.51
N PHE A 50 -7.92 -13.15 -12.20
CA PHE A 50 -6.72 -13.09 -11.36
C PHE A 50 -5.99 -14.45 -11.33
N PRO A 51 -4.65 -14.45 -11.21
CA PRO A 51 -3.90 -15.68 -10.92
C PRO A 51 -4.34 -16.32 -9.61
N LEU A 52 -4.29 -17.64 -9.52
CA LEU A 52 -4.78 -18.40 -8.35
C LEU A 52 -4.09 -17.96 -7.03
N TRP A 53 -2.81 -17.65 -7.07
CA TRP A 53 -2.04 -17.20 -5.89
C TRP A 53 -2.58 -15.91 -5.25
N THR A 54 -3.31 -15.07 -6.01
CA THR A 54 -3.93 -13.86 -5.43
C THR A 54 -5.07 -14.17 -4.47
N MET A 55 -5.66 -15.36 -4.59
CA MET A 55 -6.74 -15.87 -3.72
C MET A 55 -6.20 -16.65 -2.51
N GLY A 56 -4.89 -16.81 -2.41
CA GLY A 56 -4.23 -17.51 -1.31
C GLY A 56 -4.02 -16.63 -0.09
N TYR A 57 -3.15 -17.08 0.81
CA TYR A 57 -2.87 -16.36 2.05
C TYR A 57 -1.81 -15.30 1.88
N TRP A 58 -2.14 -14.08 2.31
CA TRP A 58 -1.27 -12.92 2.33
C TRP A 58 -0.94 -12.51 3.76
N GLN A 59 0.33 -12.65 4.14
CA GLN A 59 0.81 -12.24 5.46
C GLN A 59 1.12 -10.75 5.47
N CYS A 60 0.47 -10.04 6.37
CA CYS A 60 0.72 -8.64 6.67
C CYS A 60 0.85 -8.41 8.17
N ARG A 61 1.60 -7.40 8.55
CA ARG A 61 1.56 -6.77 9.87
C ARG A 61 1.86 -5.29 9.70
N GLU A 62 1.53 -4.48 10.69
CA GLU A 62 1.75 -3.02 10.67
C GLU A 62 3.20 -2.65 10.36
N ARG A 63 4.02 -3.33 9.97
CA ARG A 63 5.32 -3.18 9.35
C ARG A 63 6.38 -4.18 9.83
N TYR A 64 7.12 -4.63 8.89
CA TYR A 64 8.42 -5.22 9.09
C TYR A 64 9.46 -4.09 9.06
N LYS A 65 10.33 -4.03 10.06
CA LYS A 65 11.28 -2.93 10.23
C LYS A 65 12.58 -3.13 9.48
N THR A 66 12.87 -4.37 9.09
CA THR A 66 14.06 -4.75 8.36
C THR A 66 13.76 -5.78 7.27
N SER A 67 14.62 -5.85 6.25
CA SER A 67 14.52 -6.90 5.23
C SER A 67 14.65 -8.29 5.82
N ASP A 68 15.49 -8.45 6.84
CA ASP A 68 15.71 -9.74 7.50
C ASP A 68 14.52 -10.18 8.36
N GLU A 69 13.80 -9.22 8.97
CA GLU A 69 12.56 -9.51 9.70
C GLU A 69 11.49 -10.04 8.73
N LEU A 70 11.30 -9.38 7.59
CA LEU A 70 10.38 -9.82 6.56
C LEU A 70 10.74 -11.21 6.03
N ALA A 71 12.01 -11.42 5.68
CA ALA A 71 12.49 -12.70 5.20
C ALA A 71 12.36 -13.82 6.26
N GLY A 72 12.61 -13.50 7.53
CA GLY A 72 12.43 -14.44 8.65
C GLY A 72 10.99 -14.91 8.83
N VAL A 73 10.01 -14.07 8.50
CA VAL A 73 8.60 -14.47 8.48
C VAL A 73 8.34 -15.47 7.36
N VAL A 74 8.84 -15.22 6.16
CA VAL A 74 8.73 -16.19 5.04
C VAL A 74 9.37 -17.52 5.40
N ASP A 75 10.59 -17.48 5.98
CA ASP A 75 11.28 -18.68 6.46
C ASP A 75 10.43 -19.47 7.44
N LYS A 76 9.79 -18.78 8.38
CA LYS A 76 8.99 -19.43 9.42
C LYS A 76 7.74 -20.13 8.85
N PHE A 77 7.08 -19.51 7.87
CA PHE A 77 5.98 -20.17 7.15
C PHE A 77 6.46 -21.43 6.43
N ARG A 78 7.62 -21.40 5.79
CA ARG A 78 8.18 -22.57 5.10
C ARG A 78 8.66 -23.66 6.07
N GLU A 79 9.32 -23.28 7.16
CA GLU A 79 9.73 -24.21 8.23
C GLU A 79 8.52 -24.97 8.82
N LEU A 80 7.43 -24.24 9.08
CA LEU A 80 6.21 -24.83 9.66
C LEU A 80 5.31 -25.49 8.60
N GLN A 81 5.70 -25.48 7.34
CA GLN A 81 4.89 -26.01 6.22
C GLN A 81 3.49 -25.38 6.12
N ILE A 82 3.35 -24.13 6.51
CA ILE A 82 2.12 -23.35 6.39
C ILE A 82 2.13 -22.69 5.00
N PRO A 83 1.06 -22.84 4.21
CA PRO A 83 0.94 -22.15 2.92
C PRO A 83 1.05 -20.63 3.06
N LEU A 84 1.80 -20.00 2.15
CA LEU A 84 1.97 -18.57 2.05
C LEU A 84 2.10 -18.21 0.57
N ASP A 85 1.20 -17.40 0.06
CA ASP A 85 1.21 -16.93 -1.34
C ASP A 85 1.81 -15.55 -1.48
N GLY A 86 1.63 -14.70 -0.48
CA GLY A 86 2.19 -13.36 -0.50
C GLY A 86 2.53 -12.80 0.88
N ILE A 87 3.42 -11.82 0.88
CA ILE A 87 3.76 -11.02 2.06
C ILE A 87 3.73 -9.54 1.70
N VAL A 88 3.21 -8.73 2.61
CA VAL A 88 3.09 -7.29 2.41
C VAL A 88 4.20 -6.57 3.16
N GLN A 89 5.03 -5.82 2.44
CA GLN A 89 5.89 -4.80 3.03
C GLN A 89 5.04 -3.55 3.25
N ASP A 90 4.64 -3.34 4.48
CA ASP A 90 3.85 -2.19 4.89
C ASP A 90 4.71 -0.91 5.01
N TRP A 91 4.14 0.15 5.49
CA TRP A 91 4.73 1.48 5.54
C TRP A 91 6.13 1.56 6.17
N GLN A 92 6.77 2.74 6.08
CA GLN A 92 8.08 3.09 6.64
C GLN A 92 9.31 2.43 5.98
N TYR A 93 9.16 1.70 4.85
CA TYR A 93 10.31 1.30 4.04
C TYR A 93 11.03 2.51 3.43
N TRP A 94 10.37 3.66 3.39
CA TRP A 94 10.91 4.97 2.97
C TRP A 94 11.75 5.68 4.04
N GLY A 95 11.84 5.16 5.26
CA GLY A 95 12.71 5.65 6.33
C GLY A 95 12.02 6.57 7.33
N CYS A 96 11.86 7.85 7.05
CA CYS A 96 11.29 8.83 7.97
C CYS A 96 9.98 9.43 7.46
N ASP A 97 9.24 10.12 8.34
CA ASP A 97 7.93 10.68 8.03
C ASP A 97 7.99 11.79 6.95
N SER A 98 9.08 12.58 6.92
CA SER A 98 9.27 13.56 5.84
C SER A 98 9.42 12.94 4.45
N ASN A 99 9.78 11.66 4.38
CA ASN A 99 9.80 10.83 3.17
C ASN A 99 8.53 9.99 3.01
N TRP A 100 7.48 10.29 3.74
CA TRP A 100 6.24 9.52 3.71
C TRP A 100 5.81 9.19 2.30
N ASN A 101 5.60 7.91 2.05
CA ASN A 101 5.18 7.39 0.75
C ASN A 101 6.13 7.77 -0.43
N ALA A 102 7.41 7.86 -0.19
CA ALA A 102 8.40 8.19 -1.24
C ALA A 102 8.44 7.17 -2.39
N MET A 103 7.83 5.98 -2.24
CA MET A 103 7.88 4.86 -3.18
C MET A 103 9.32 4.41 -3.48
N LYS A 104 10.21 4.65 -2.53
CA LYS A 104 11.64 4.28 -2.59
C LYS A 104 12.04 3.65 -1.26
N PHE A 105 12.83 2.59 -1.32
CA PHE A 105 13.43 2.02 -0.11
C PHE A 105 14.55 2.94 0.38
N GLN A 106 14.29 3.66 1.44
CA GLN A 106 15.22 4.60 2.07
C GLN A 106 15.43 4.31 3.58
N ASN A 107 14.73 3.32 4.12
CA ASN A 107 15.02 2.83 5.45
C ASN A 107 16.38 2.10 5.44
N PRO A 108 17.36 2.52 6.27
CA PRO A 108 18.72 1.99 6.26
C PRO A 108 18.84 0.47 6.44
N TYR A 109 17.88 -0.15 7.09
CA TYR A 109 17.83 -1.61 7.27
C TYR A 109 17.48 -2.39 6.01
N TYR A 110 16.93 -1.73 4.98
CA TYR A 110 16.62 -2.35 3.69
C TYR A 110 17.72 -2.15 2.65
N ILE A 111 18.57 -1.13 2.83
CA ILE A 111 19.59 -0.72 1.86
C ILE A 111 21.01 -0.87 2.41
N ASN A 112 21.19 -1.60 3.51
CA ASN A 112 22.47 -1.82 4.19
C ASN A 112 23.24 -0.53 4.51
N LYS A 113 22.56 0.48 5.07
CA LYS A 113 23.13 1.78 5.42
C LYS A 113 23.01 2.11 6.92
N VAL A 114 22.85 1.11 7.76
CA VAL A 114 22.64 1.27 9.22
C VAL A 114 23.83 1.91 9.94
N ASN A 115 25.02 1.82 9.36
CA ASN A 115 26.26 2.42 9.92
C ASN A 115 26.63 3.76 9.26
N ASP A 116 25.81 4.25 8.32
CA ASP A 116 26.07 5.50 7.60
C ASP A 116 25.28 6.66 8.24
N PRO A 117 25.98 7.67 8.86
CA PRO A 117 25.33 8.80 9.51
C PRO A 117 24.42 9.62 8.59
N ALA A 118 24.70 9.66 7.29
CA ALA A 118 23.88 10.37 6.32
C ALA A 118 22.47 9.77 6.21
N TRP A 119 22.35 8.47 6.42
CA TRP A 119 21.10 7.72 6.36
C TRP A 119 20.41 7.56 7.71
N THR A 120 21.20 7.46 8.80
CA THR A 120 20.66 7.18 10.13
C THR A 120 20.24 8.44 10.89
N LYS A 121 20.70 9.62 10.48
CA LYS A 121 20.40 10.90 11.12
C LYS A 121 18.91 11.17 11.32
N TYR A 122 18.10 10.83 10.33
CA TYR A 122 16.66 11.10 10.31
C TYR A 122 15.80 9.87 10.61
N MET A 123 16.40 8.78 11.06
CA MET A 123 15.65 7.58 11.43
C MET A 123 14.73 7.86 12.63
N PRO A 124 13.50 7.34 12.60
CA PRO A 124 12.62 7.29 13.76
C PRO A 124 13.27 6.58 14.95
N GLU A 125 12.91 6.99 16.16
CA GLU A 125 13.53 6.49 17.38
C GLU A 125 13.36 4.98 17.60
N ASP A 126 12.26 4.42 17.14
CA ASP A 126 12.01 2.98 17.23
C ASP A 126 12.91 2.17 16.28
N LEU A 127 13.28 2.73 15.13
CA LEU A 127 14.26 2.13 14.23
C LEU A 127 15.69 2.28 14.79
N LYS A 128 16.03 3.41 15.39
CA LYS A 128 17.34 3.61 16.05
C LYS A 128 17.59 2.63 17.19
N LYS A 129 16.52 2.19 17.86
CA LYS A 129 16.59 1.23 18.98
C LYS A 129 16.71 -0.23 18.52
N LEU A 130 16.59 -0.51 17.24
CA LEU A 130 16.77 -1.87 16.72
C LEU A 130 18.24 -2.31 16.93
N LYS A 131 18.41 -3.33 17.72
CA LYS A 131 19.73 -3.99 17.85
C LYS A 131 19.88 -4.94 16.67
N THR A 132 20.65 -4.54 15.69
CA THR A 132 21.04 -5.44 14.61
C THR A 132 22.08 -6.41 15.09
N GLN A 133 21.87 -7.69 14.91
CA GLN A 133 22.89 -8.72 15.11
C GLN A 133 23.75 -8.83 13.85
N GLY A 134 24.71 -7.90 13.69
CA GLY A 134 25.62 -7.91 12.54
C GLY A 134 25.04 -7.23 11.29
N GLU A 135 25.66 -7.52 10.14
CA GLU A 135 25.19 -7.05 8.84
C GLU A 135 23.90 -7.76 8.43
N PRO A 136 22.96 -7.07 7.74
CA PRO A 136 21.76 -7.70 7.26
C PRO A 136 22.09 -8.82 6.24
N ARG A 137 21.34 -9.90 6.31
CA ARG A 137 21.43 -11.02 5.37
C ARG A 137 21.08 -10.59 3.95
N LEU A 138 20.06 -9.76 3.83
CA LEU A 138 19.61 -9.17 2.57
C LEU A 138 20.02 -7.71 2.53
N LYS A 139 20.91 -7.37 1.59
CA LYS A 139 21.61 -6.09 1.53
C LYS A 139 20.93 -5.05 0.63
N SER A 140 19.91 -5.46 -0.10
CA SER A 140 19.14 -4.55 -0.97
C SER A 140 17.69 -4.99 -1.10
N PRO A 141 16.79 -4.07 -1.53
CA PRO A 141 15.41 -4.40 -1.85
C PRO A 141 15.30 -5.48 -2.93
N GLU A 142 16.18 -5.46 -3.93
CA GLU A 142 16.22 -6.45 -5.00
C GLU A 142 16.56 -7.86 -4.48
N GLU A 143 17.48 -7.95 -3.55
CA GLU A 143 17.79 -9.23 -2.88
C GLU A 143 16.61 -9.73 -2.07
N MET A 144 15.90 -8.83 -1.37
CA MET A 144 14.69 -9.17 -0.62
C MET A 144 13.59 -9.70 -1.54
N VAL A 145 13.29 -9.01 -2.64
CA VAL A 145 12.30 -9.46 -3.63
C VAL A 145 12.66 -10.83 -4.20
N LYS A 146 13.92 -11.01 -4.62
CA LYS A 146 14.41 -12.29 -5.14
C LYS A 146 14.30 -13.40 -4.09
N TYR A 147 14.56 -13.07 -2.83
CA TYR A 147 14.45 -14.03 -1.73
C TYR A 147 13.01 -14.50 -1.53
N VAL A 148 12.06 -13.56 -1.51
CA VAL A 148 10.63 -13.87 -1.38
C VAL A 148 10.17 -14.75 -2.55
N HIS A 149 10.51 -14.38 -3.78
CA HIS A 149 10.15 -15.14 -4.98
C HIS A 149 10.78 -16.53 -5.00
N LYS A 150 12.06 -16.67 -4.57
CA LYS A 150 12.73 -17.97 -4.47
C LYS A 150 12.03 -18.91 -3.48
N ASN A 151 11.32 -18.36 -2.52
CA ASN A 151 10.53 -19.10 -1.54
C ASN A 151 9.06 -19.23 -1.94
N ASP A 152 8.75 -19.17 -3.24
CA ASP A 152 7.39 -19.34 -3.80
C ASP A 152 6.35 -18.44 -3.13
N ALA A 153 6.70 -17.17 -2.90
CA ALA A 153 5.79 -16.16 -2.40
C ALA A 153 5.91 -14.86 -3.22
N HIS A 154 4.88 -14.04 -3.19
CA HIS A 154 4.85 -12.74 -3.85
C HIS A 154 5.02 -11.61 -2.84
N LEU A 155 5.62 -10.51 -3.25
CA LEU A 155 5.79 -9.31 -2.42
C LEU A 155 4.87 -8.19 -2.93
N MET A 156 4.13 -7.60 -2.01
CA MET A 156 3.37 -6.37 -2.23
C MET A 156 3.96 -5.26 -1.37
N ILE A 157 4.06 -4.05 -1.90
CA ILE A 157 4.44 -2.87 -1.12
C ILE A 157 3.23 -1.98 -0.88
N SER A 158 3.15 -1.41 0.32
CA SER A 158 2.12 -0.44 0.70
C SER A 158 2.38 0.91 0.04
N ILE A 159 1.33 1.54 -0.50
CA ILE A 159 1.38 2.92 -1.00
C ILE A 159 0.18 3.70 -0.46
N TRP A 160 0.36 5.03 -0.32
CA TRP A 160 -0.63 5.95 0.21
C TRP A 160 -0.94 7.06 -0.80
N ALA A 161 -2.04 7.76 -0.59
CA ALA A 161 -2.40 8.94 -1.41
C ALA A 161 -1.85 10.25 -0.86
N SER A 162 -1.13 10.25 0.26
CA SER A 162 -0.44 11.40 0.83
C SER A 162 1.07 11.27 0.69
N PHE A 163 1.77 12.38 0.58
CA PHE A 163 3.21 12.40 0.33
C PHE A 163 3.92 13.36 1.28
N GLY A 164 4.99 12.90 1.90
CA GLY A 164 5.84 13.71 2.75
C GLY A 164 6.59 14.80 1.96
N PRO A 165 6.94 15.92 2.61
CA PRO A 165 7.48 17.11 1.93
C PRO A 165 8.84 16.90 1.26
N TRP A 166 9.57 15.84 1.60
CA TRP A 166 10.86 15.52 0.99
C TRP A 166 10.76 14.61 -0.24
N THR A 167 9.56 14.14 -0.57
CA THR A 167 9.36 13.24 -1.72
C THR A 167 9.38 13.98 -3.04
N ASP A 168 9.76 13.29 -4.11
CA ASP A 168 9.69 13.82 -5.47
C ASP A 168 8.25 14.09 -5.86
N GLN A 169 7.34 13.18 -5.47
CA GLN A 169 5.90 13.28 -5.72
C GLN A 169 5.32 14.56 -5.14
N TYR A 170 5.64 14.89 -3.88
CA TYR A 170 5.18 16.14 -3.27
C TYR A 170 5.64 17.36 -4.06
N ARG A 171 6.93 17.41 -4.45
CA ARG A 171 7.49 18.53 -5.22
C ARG A 171 6.82 18.70 -6.57
N GLU A 172 6.57 17.62 -7.28
CA GLU A 172 5.90 17.69 -8.59
C GLU A 172 4.44 18.08 -8.47
N LEU A 173 3.67 17.47 -7.56
CA LEU A 173 2.28 17.84 -7.31
C LEU A 173 2.13 19.30 -6.87
N LYS A 174 3.07 19.81 -6.07
CA LYS A 174 3.09 21.22 -5.65
C LYS A 174 3.30 22.16 -6.85
N LYS A 175 4.22 21.85 -7.76
CA LYS A 175 4.42 22.63 -9.00
C LYS A 175 3.17 22.66 -9.88
N MET A 176 2.45 21.55 -9.92
CA MET A 176 1.21 21.41 -10.70
C MET A 176 -0.02 22.02 -10.00
N ASN A 177 0.12 22.56 -8.80
CA ASN A 177 -0.98 23.01 -7.94
C ASN A 177 -2.04 21.91 -7.72
N ALA A 178 -1.60 20.67 -7.60
CA ALA A 178 -2.44 19.47 -7.46
C ALA A 178 -2.50 18.92 -6.03
N LEU A 179 -1.97 19.64 -5.05
CA LEU A 179 -2.11 19.32 -3.64
C LEU A 179 -3.41 19.86 -3.09
N LEU A 180 -4.03 19.14 -2.17
CA LEU A 180 -5.17 19.65 -1.42
C LEU A 180 -4.74 20.84 -0.54
N PRO A 181 -5.63 21.85 -0.32
CA PRO A 181 -5.29 23.06 0.44
C PRO A 181 -5.29 22.87 1.96
N PHE A 182 -5.21 21.63 2.42
CA PHE A 182 -5.18 21.28 3.84
C PHE A 182 -4.22 20.11 4.07
N GLU A 183 -3.63 20.08 5.26
CA GLU A 183 -2.81 18.95 5.68
C GLU A 183 -3.69 17.75 6.00
N THR A 184 -3.31 16.59 5.48
CA THR A 184 -3.90 15.31 5.83
C THR A 184 -2.94 14.57 6.77
N TRP A 185 -3.50 13.78 7.70
CA TRP A 185 -2.66 12.82 8.40
C TRP A 185 -1.98 11.89 7.37
N PRO A 186 -0.69 11.60 7.37
CA PRO A 186 -0.08 10.89 8.47
C PRO A 186 0.28 11.76 9.61
#